data_30fa9b4f5495947b254ff58e5fa16a3f
#
_entry.id   30fa9b4f5495947b254ff58e5fa16a3f
#
_cell.length_a   1.000
_cell.length_b   1.000
_cell.length_c   1.000
_cell.angle_alpha   90.00
_cell.angle_beta   90.00
_cell.angle_gamma   90.00
#
_symmetry.space_group_name_H-M   'P 1'
#
loop_
_entity.id
_entity.type
_entity.pdbx_description
1 polymer ?
#
loop_
_entity_poly.entity_id
_entity_poly.type
_entity_poly.pdbx_seq_one_letter_code
_entity_poly.pdbx_strand_id
1 'polypeptide(L)'
;MRAALREGVTLIKPNLAELSDLLGAPLESDNARLAACRKLTRDGSAEAVALTLGDQGALLVTADKALRAQPLAIEAVSTVGAGDSFLGGLVAALASGESLQRAFRVALAAGSAAVLSPGTELCRDEDVQRLLPQVMVSEMTPAPA
;
A
#
# COMPACT_ATOMS: atom_id res chain seq x y z
N MET A 1 -4.05 -14.33 6.78
CA MET A 1 -4.78 -13.61 5.72
C MET A 1 -5.98 -14.38 5.15
N ARG A 2 -5.84 -15.61 4.62
CA ARG A 2 -6.97 -16.37 4.01
C ARG A 2 -8.20 -16.52 4.92
N ALA A 3 -8.04 -16.78 6.22
CA ALA A 3 -9.15 -16.93 7.15
C ALA A 3 -9.90 -15.60 7.35
N ALA A 4 -9.18 -14.49 7.50
CA ALA A 4 -9.79 -13.16 7.66
C ALA A 4 -10.59 -12.74 6.41
N LEU A 5 -10.10 -13.05 5.22
CA LEU A 5 -10.78 -12.71 3.97
C LEU A 5 -12.12 -13.43 3.76
N ARG A 6 -12.34 -14.57 4.44
CA ARG A 6 -13.64 -15.27 4.39
C ARG A 6 -14.74 -14.54 5.14
N GLU A 7 -14.36 -13.75 6.14
CA GLU A 7 -15.30 -12.98 6.98
C GLU A 7 -15.56 -11.57 6.40
N GLY A 8 -14.77 -11.16 5.40
CA GLY A 8 -14.73 -9.79 4.93
C GLY A 8 -13.99 -8.86 5.90
N VAL A 9 -13.08 -8.06 5.38
CA VAL A 9 -12.29 -7.12 6.19
C VAL A 9 -12.27 -5.75 5.54
N THR A 10 -12.11 -4.70 6.35
CA THR A 10 -12.05 -3.33 5.83
C THR A 10 -10.78 -3.07 5.03
N LEU A 11 -9.64 -3.56 5.49
CA LEU A 11 -8.36 -3.30 4.85
C LEU A 11 -7.41 -4.48 5.00
N ILE A 12 -6.72 -4.82 3.93
CA ILE A 12 -5.53 -5.68 3.97
C ILE A 12 -4.34 -4.98 3.33
N LYS A 13 -3.15 -5.27 3.84
CA LYS A 13 -1.89 -4.79 3.30
C LYS A 13 -0.94 -5.96 2.99
N PRO A 14 -1.15 -6.70 1.90
CA PRO A 14 -0.16 -7.66 1.45
C PRO A 14 1.04 -6.98 0.80
N ASN A 15 2.18 -7.66 0.80
CA ASN A 15 3.23 -7.42 -0.17
C ASN A 15 2.99 -8.28 -1.43
N LEU A 16 3.84 -8.11 -2.44
CA LEU A 16 3.66 -8.81 -3.73
C LEU A 16 3.74 -10.33 -3.59
N ALA A 17 4.67 -10.85 -2.78
CA ALA A 17 4.81 -12.29 -2.56
C ALA A 17 3.60 -12.87 -1.84
N GLU A 18 3.13 -12.20 -0.78
CA GLU A 18 1.94 -12.60 -0.02
C GLU A 18 0.67 -12.63 -0.89
N LEU A 19 0.51 -11.63 -1.78
CA LEU A 19 -0.64 -11.60 -2.68
C LEU A 19 -0.55 -12.69 -3.75
N SER A 20 0.62 -12.93 -4.31
CA SER A 20 0.87 -14.01 -5.27
C SER A 20 0.59 -15.39 -4.65
N ASP A 21 1.06 -15.63 -3.44
CA ASP A 21 0.81 -16.86 -2.70
C ASP A 21 -0.68 -17.05 -2.34
N LEU A 22 -1.34 -15.97 -1.99
CA LEU A 22 -2.78 -15.99 -1.68
C LEU A 22 -3.62 -16.44 -2.88
N LEU A 23 -3.26 -15.95 -4.06
CA LEU A 23 -4.01 -16.21 -5.31
C LEU A 23 -3.48 -17.40 -6.08
N GLY A 24 -2.28 -17.89 -5.76
CA GLY A 24 -1.63 -18.99 -6.46
C GLY A 24 -1.20 -18.65 -7.90
N ALA A 25 -0.89 -17.37 -8.17
CA ALA A 25 -0.56 -16.88 -9.51
C ALA A 25 0.53 -15.80 -9.44
N PRO A 26 1.46 -15.76 -10.42
CA PRO A 26 2.43 -14.70 -10.53
C PRO A 26 1.76 -13.36 -10.92
N LEU A 27 2.24 -12.25 -10.36
CA LEU A 27 1.71 -10.89 -10.57
C LEU A 27 2.80 -9.99 -11.15
N GLU A 28 3.19 -10.28 -12.40
CA GLU A 28 4.37 -9.68 -13.04
C GLU A 28 4.15 -8.26 -13.56
N SER A 29 2.91 -7.84 -13.80
CA SER A 29 2.58 -6.53 -14.33
C SER A 29 1.65 -5.74 -13.41
N ASP A 30 1.65 -4.41 -13.53
CA ASP A 30 0.71 -3.55 -12.78
C ASP A 30 -0.75 -3.88 -13.12
N ASN A 31 -1.04 -4.29 -14.36
CA ASN A 31 -2.39 -4.74 -14.74
C ASN A 31 -2.78 -6.04 -14.02
N ALA A 32 -1.87 -7.01 -13.90
CA ALA A 32 -2.13 -8.25 -13.16
C ALA A 32 -2.32 -7.96 -11.66
N ARG A 33 -1.50 -7.10 -11.10
CA ARG A 33 -1.59 -6.65 -9.69
C ARG A 33 -2.92 -5.93 -9.42
N LEU A 34 -3.31 -5.01 -10.30
CA LEU A 34 -4.58 -4.30 -10.21
C LEU A 34 -5.77 -5.27 -10.31
N ALA A 35 -5.75 -6.20 -11.26
CA ALA A 35 -6.81 -7.21 -11.42
C ALA A 35 -6.93 -8.09 -10.18
N ALA A 36 -5.81 -8.50 -9.59
CA ALA A 36 -5.74 -9.28 -8.36
C ALA A 36 -6.38 -8.53 -7.17
N CYS A 37 -6.00 -7.27 -6.96
CA CYS A 37 -6.58 -6.44 -5.90
C CYS A 37 -8.09 -6.20 -6.14
N ARG A 38 -8.49 -5.91 -7.37
CA ARG A 38 -9.91 -5.71 -7.74
C ARG A 38 -10.76 -6.95 -7.53
N LYS A 39 -10.21 -8.14 -7.74
CA LYS A 39 -10.92 -9.38 -7.43
C LYS A 39 -11.31 -9.42 -5.96
N LEU A 40 -10.38 -9.14 -5.05
CA LEU A 40 -10.63 -9.16 -3.60
C LEU A 40 -11.60 -8.08 -3.13
N THR A 41 -11.61 -6.92 -3.79
CA THR A 41 -12.56 -5.85 -3.42
C THR A 41 -13.96 -6.07 -4.00
N ARG A 42 -14.07 -6.71 -5.16
CA ARG A 42 -15.36 -6.98 -5.81
C ARG A 42 -16.09 -8.18 -5.23
N ASP A 43 -15.38 -9.20 -4.78
CA ASP A 43 -15.98 -10.39 -4.16
C ASP A 43 -16.30 -10.18 -2.66
N GLY A 44 -16.03 -8.99 -2.12
CA GLY A 44 -16.32 -8.64 -0.73
C GLY A 44 -15.31 -9.18 0.27
N SER A 45 -14.21 -9.77 -0.16
CA SER A 45 -13.16 -10.27 0.73
C SER A 45 -12.47 -9.12 1.50
N ALA A 46 -12.33 -7.95 0.87
CA ALA A 46 -11.82 -6.74 1.50
C ALA A 46 -12.48 -5.48 0.91
N GLU A 47 -12.70 -4.44 1.70
CA GLU A 47 -13.17 -3.14 1.19
C GLU A 47 -12.04 -2.38 0.49
N ALA A 48 -10.80 -2.53 1.00
CA ALA A 48 -9.61 -1.95 0.42
C ALA A 48 -8.41 -2.91 0.48
N VAL A 49 -7.60 -2.88 -0.57
CA VAL A 49 -6.32 -3.62 -0.65
C VAL A 49 -5.19 -2.62 -0.88
N ALA A 50 -4.26 -2.54 0.06
CA ALA A 50 -3.02 -1.76 -0.06
C ALA A 50 -1.87 -2.73 -0.37
N LEU A 51 -1.50 -2.84 -1.64
CA LEU A 51 -0.41 -3.72 -2.09
C LEU A 51 0.91 -2.97 -2.07
N THR A 52 1.83 -3.37 -1.22
CA THR A 52 3.19 -2.82 -1.19
C THR A 52 4.11 -3.56 -2.15
N LEU A 53 4.92 -2.82 -2.89
CA LEU A 53 5.78 -3.31 -3.98
C LEU A 53 7.27 -3.05 -3.71
N GLY A 54 7.66 -2.84 -2.45
CA GLY A 54 9.03 -2.52 -2.08
C GLY A 54 9.52 -1.23 -2.75
N ASP A 55 10.62 -1.31 -3.46
CA ASP A 55 11.22 -0.21 -4.21
C ASP A 55 10.45 0.23 -5.45
N GLN A 56 9.35 -0.45 -5.76
CA GLN A 56 8.44 -0.08 -6.86
C GLN A 56 7.23 0.74 -6.39
N GLY A 57 7.14 1.10 -5.12
CA GLY A 57 6.03 1.89 -4.57
C GLY A 57 4.86 1.04 -4.08
N ALA A 58 3.63 1.43 -4.39
CA ALA A 58 2.44 0.73 -3.89
C ALA A 58 1.20 0.96 -4.76
N LEU A 59 0.20 0.09 -4.58
CA LEU A 59 -1.17 0.25 -5.10
C LEU A 59 -2.15 0.35 -3.93
N LEU A 60 -3.20 1.15 -4.07
CA LEU A 60 -4.34 1.16 -3.17
C LEU A 60 -5.62 1.02 -3.99
N VAL A 61 -6.35 -0.06 -3.77
CA VAL A 61 -7.52 -0.43 -4.57
C VAL A 61 -8.73 -0.61 -3.67
N THR A 62 -9.83 0.05 -4.03
CA THR A 62 -11.16 -0.14 -3.47
C THR A 62 -12.11 -0.60 -4.58
N ALA A 63 -13.40 -0.79 -4.28
CA ALA A 63 -14.39 -1.12 -5.30
C ALA A 63 -14.44 -0.08 -6.42
N ASP A 64 -14.33 1.21 -6.06
CA ASP A 64 -14.54 2.33 -6.98
C ASP A 64 -13.25 2.95 -7.52
N LYS A 65 -12.16 2.87 -6.76
CA LYS A 65 -10.90 3.57 -7.07
C LYS A 65 -9.70 2.64 -7.09
N ALA A 66 -8.74 2.99 -7.91
CA ALA A 66 -7.42 2.38 -7.89
C ALA A 66 -6.37 3.49 -8.01
N LEU A 67 -5.45 3.52 -7.06
CA LEU A 67 -4.39 4.51 -6.95
C LEU A 67 -3.03 3.82 -7.05
N ARG A 68 -2.10 4.46 -7.75
CA ARG A 68 -0.70 4.05 -7.87
C ARG A 68 0.19 5.12 -7.24
N ALA A 69 0.98 4.75 -6.26
CA ALA A 69 2.01 5.60 -5.70
C ALA A 69 3.37 5.21 -6.27
N GLN A 70 4.10 6.20 -6.80
CA GLN A 70 5.45 6.00 -7.28
C GLN A 70 6.41 5.85 -6.10
N PRO A 71 7.50 5.07 -6.24
CA PRO A 71 8.51 4.96 -5.20
C PRO A 71 9.22 6.31 -5.01
N LEU A 72 9.69 6.56 -3.80
CA LEU A 72 10.59 7.69 -3.54
C LEU A 72 12.03 7.27 -3.80
N ALA A 73 12.81 8.19 -4.36
CA ALA A 73 14.25 8.00 -4.56
C ALA A 73 14.99 8.22 -3.23
N ILE A 74 15.05 7.18 -2.41
CA ILE A 74 15.72 7.19 -1.12
C ILE A 74 16.69 6.02 -1.01
N GLU A 75 17.75 6.20 -0.24
CA GLU A 75 18.69 5.14 0.08
C GLU A 75 18.21 4.43 1.37
N ALA A 76 17.82 3.17 1.23
CA ALA A 76 17.31 2.39 2.36
C ALA A 76 18.46 1.94 3.27
N VAL A 77 18.36 2.23 4.56
CA VAL A 77 19.26 1.73 5.60
C VAL A 77 18.75 0.38 6.12
N SER A 78 17.45 0.25 6.30
CA SER A 78 16.80 -0.99 6.74
C SER A 78 15.40 -1.07 6.13
N THR A 79 14.97 -2.28 5.78
CA THR A 79 13.59 -2.51 5.28
C THR A 79 12.63 -3.01 6.36
N VAL A 80 13.14 -3.24 7.56
CA VAL A 80 12.34 -3.73 8.70
C VAL A 80 11.40 -2.61 9.18
N GLY A 81 10.13 -2.95 9.39
CA GLY A 81 9.12 -2.01 9.87
C GLY A 81 8.52 -1.09 8.80
N ALA A 82 9.01 -1.11 7.56
CA ALA A 82 8.46 -0.29 6.48
C ALA A 82 6.97 -0.58 6.21
N GLY A 83 6.60 -1.86 6.19
CA GLY A 83 5.21 -2.28 6.01
C GLY A 83 4.30 -1.89 7.16
N ASP A 84 4.78 -1.97 8.39
CA ASP A 84 4.04 -1.60 9.59
C ASP A 84 3.84 -0.08 9.66
N SER A 85 4.89 0.69 9.36
CA SER A 85 4.81 2.16 9.28
C SER A 85 3.88 2.61 8.15
N PHE A 86 3.92 1.96 7.00
CA PHE A 86 2.97 2.20 5.91
C PHE A 86 1.53 1.97 6.38
N LEU A 87 1.23 0.82 6.97
CA LEU A 87 -0.11 0.50 7.45
C LEU A 87 -0.55 1.46 8.55
N GLY A 88 0.32 1.75 9.51
CA GLY A 88 0.04 2.71 10.59
C GLY A 88 -0.28 4.09 10.05
N GLY A 89 0.50 4.60 9.09
CA GLY A 89 0.25 5.88 8.43
C GLY A 89 -1.07 5.92 7.67
N LEU A 90 -1.40 4.84 6.94
CA LEU A 90 -2.66 4.72 6.21
C LEU A 90 -3.87 4.75 7.15
N VAL A 91 -3.85 3.90 8.18
CA VAL A 91 -4.96 3.78 9.14
C VAL A 91 -5.14 5.07 9.93
N ALA A 92 -4.05 5.68 10.42
CA ALA A 92 -4.11 6.93 11.17
C ALA A 92 -4.71 8.07 10.34
N ALA A 93 -4.29 8.24 9.09
CA ALA A 93 -4.81 9.27 8.21
C ALA A 93 -6.29 9.04 7.87
N LEU A 94 -6.71 7.80 7.58
CA LEU A 94 -8.11 7.47 7.35
C LEU A 94 -8.97 7.71 8.60
N ALA A 95 -8.49 7.33 9.78
CA ALA A 95 -9.19 7.55 11.05
C ALA A 95 -9.33 9.05 11.38
N SER A 96 -8.41 9.89 10.90
CA SER A 96 -8.47 11.34 11.02
C SER A 96 -9.38 12.02 9.98
N GLY A 97 -10.04 11.23 9.12
CA GLY A 97 -10.97 11.75 8.11
C GLY A 97 -10.31 12.29 6.83
N GLU A 98 -9.04 11.98 6.61
CA GLU A 98 -8.34 12.35 5.39
C GLU A 98 -8.92 11.60 4.18
N SER A 99 -8.81 12.20 2.99
CA SER A 99 -9.19 11.53 1.75
C SER A 99 -8.33 10.28 1.51
N LEU A 100 -8.86 9.31 0.77
CA LEU A 100 -8.14 8.08 0.41
C LEU A 100 -6.78 8.39 -0.25
N GLN A 101 -6.76 9.36 -1.15
CA GLN A 101 -5.53 9.78 -1.84
C GLN A 101 -4.50 10.39 -0.87
N ARG A 102 -4.95 11.24 0.06
CA ARG A 102 -4.08 11.84 1.09
C ARG A 102 -3.55 10.78 2.04
N ALA A 103 -4.42 9.90 2.53
CA ALA A 103 -4.04 8.79 3.40
C ALA A 103 -3.01 7.86 2.75
N PHE A 104 -3.16 7.59 1.45
CA PHE A 104 -2.21 6.78 0.70
C PHE A 104 -0.84 7.46 0.54
N ARG A 105 -0.82 8.79 0.36
CA ARG A 105 0.44 9.56 0.35
C ARG A 105 1.14 9.50 1.71
N VAL A 106 0.39 9.66 2.80
CA VAL A 106 0.92 9.53 4.17
C VAL A 106 1.50 8.13 4.40
N ALA A 107 0.78 7.09 3.97
CA ALA A 107 1.23 5.70 4.08
C ALA A 107 2.59 5.48 3.39
N LEU A 108 2.73 5.94 2.14
CA LEU A 108 3.99 5.77 1.42
C LEU A 108 5.13 6.58 2.07
N ALA A 109 4.85 7.80 2.51
CA ALA A 109 5.84 8.63 3.20
C ALA A 109 6.29 7.96 4.51
N ALA A 110 5.36 7.39 5.30
CA ALA A 110 5.67 6.69 6.54
C ALA A 110 6.49 5.41 6.32
N GLY A 111 6.10 4.58 5.35
CA GLY A 111 6.85 3.40 4.97
C GLY A 111 8.25 3.74 4.47
N SER A 112 8.38 4.79 3.66
CA SER A 112 9.66 5.29 3.16
C SER A 112 10.52 5.90 4.27
N ALA A 113 9.93 6.62 5.21
CA ALA A 113 10.65 7.17 6.37
C ALA A 113 11.22 6.07 7.27
N ALA A 114 10.49 4.95 7.44
CA ALA A 114 10.95 3.82 8.23
C ALA A 114 12.24 3.20 7.67
N VAL A 115 12.41 3.15 6.34
CA VAL A 115 13.63 2.57 5.73
C VAL A 115 14.86 3.46 5.89
N LEU A 116 14.71 4.71 6.28
CA LEU A 116 15.82 5.62 6.60
C LEU A 116 16.35 5.41 8.02
N SER A 117 15.59 4.75 8.89
CA SER A 117 15.99 4.48 10.28
C SER A 117 16.74 3.15 10.40
N PRO A 118 17.79 3.07 11.24
CA PRO A 118 18.51 1.82 11.43
C PRO A 118 17.69 0.82 12.26
N GLY A 119 17.84 -0.46 11.93
CA GLY A 119 17.27 -1.56 12.71
C GLY A 119 15.73 -1.61 12.65
N THR A 120 15.10 -1.68 13.80
CA THR A 120 13.64 -1.83 13.96
C THR A 120 12.95 -0.52 14.43
N GLU A 121 13.63 0.60 14.32
CA GLU A 121 13.02 1.90 14.66
C GLU A 121 11.85 2.19 13.73
N LEU A 122 10.78 2.73 14.32
CA LEU A 122 9.62 3.23 13.56
C LEU A 122 9.98 4.49 12.79
N CYS A 123 9.14 4.86 11.83
CA CYS A 123 9.31 6.11 11.10
C CYS A 123 9.28 7.32 12.06
N ARG A 124 10.14 8.30 11.80
CA ARG A 124 10.16 9.58 12.51
C ARG A 124 9.21 10.55 11.82
N ASP A 125 8.43 11.29 12.59
CA ASP A 125 7.47 12.26 12.04
C ASP A 125 8.15 13.31 11.15
N GLU A 126 9.32 13.78 11.54
CA GLU A 126 10.12 14.73 10.74
C GLU A 126 10.44 14.21 9.34
N ASP A 127 10.81 12.92 9.23
CA ASP A 127 11.08 12.28 7.94
C ASP A 127 9.81 12.09 7.13
N VAL A 128 8.70 11.73 7.77
CA VAL A 128 7.39 11.63 7.11
C VAL A 128 6.99 12.97 6.52
N GLN A 129 7.06 14.06 7.30
CA GLN A 129 6.71 15.40 6.84
C GLN A 129 7.60 15.88 5.70
N ARG A 130 8.88 15.54 5.74
CA ARG A 130 9.86 15.87 4.70
C ARG A 130 9.60 15.11 3.39
N LEU A 131 9.21 13.84 3.48
CA LEU A 131 8.99 12.97 2.31
C LEU A 131 7.60 13.16 1.69
N LEU A 132 6.59 13.49 2.49
CA LEU A 132 5.19 13.56 2.06
C LEU A 132 4.95 14.44 0.83
N PRO A 133 5.54 15.64 0.68
CA PRO A 133 5.37 16.46 -0.52
C PRO A 133 5.93 15.82 -1.79
N GLN A 134 6.86 14.88 -1.67
CA GLN A 134 7.52 14.20 -2.78
C GLN A 134 6.74 13.00 -3.31
N VAL A 135 5.75 12.51 -2.56
CA VAL A 135 4.94 11.35 -2.95
C VAL A 135 4.01 11.71 -4.09
N MET A 136 4.18 11.02 -5.21
CA MET A 136 3.32 11.14 -6.40
C MET A 136 2.32 9.99 -6.45
N VAL A 137 1.03 10.33 -6.48
CA VAL A 137 -0.07 9.37 -6.59
C VAL A 137 -0.86 9.70 -7.85
N SER A 138 -1.15 8.69 -8.65
CA SER A 138 -1.99 8.77 -9.82
C SER A 138 -3.16 7.77 -9.75
N GLU A 139 -4.27 8.11 -10.37
CA GLU A 139 -5.39 7.21 -10.53
C GLU A 139 -5.10 6.22 -11.67
N MET A 140 -5.40 4.92 -11.43
CA MET A 140 -5.25 3.88 -12.44
C MET A 140 -6.60 3.61 -13.10
N THR A 141 -6.63 3.73 -14.42
CA THR A 141 -7.77 3.28 -15.21
C THR A 141 -7.59 1.79 -15.52
N PRO A 142 -8.64 0.95 -15.36
CA PRO A 142 -8.55 -0.43 -15.83
C PRO A 142 -8.23 -0.44 -17.32
N ALA A 143 -7.39 -1.39 -17.74
CA ALA A 143 -7.25 -1.64 -19.16
C ALA A 143 -8.64 -1.91 -19.77
N PRO A 144 -8.95 -1.39 -20.94
CA PRO A 144 -10.20 -1.72 -21.63
C PRO A 144 -10.33 -3.23 -21.77
N ALA A 145 -11.53 -3.70 -21.54
CA ALA A 145 -11.86 -5.12 -21.63
C ALA A 145 -11.63 -5.66 -23.05
#